data_5a118c2b6896651cbfadebec9625c663
#
_entry.id   5a118c2b6896651cbfadebec9625c663
#
_cell.length_a   1.000
_cell.length_b   1.000
_cell.length_c   1.000
_cell.angle_alpha   90.00
_cell.angle_beta   90.00
_cell.angle_gamma   90.00
#
_symmetry.space_group_name_H-M   'P 1'
#
loop_
_entity.id
_entity.type
_entity.pdbx_description
1 polymer ?
#
loop_
_entity_poly.entity_id
_entity_poly.type
_entity_poly.pdbx_seq_one_letter_code
_entity_poly.pdbx_strand_id
1 'polypeptide(L)'
;MILYSERDNHYSHRVRIVLAEKDIACEVREFDIEEAPDDILSLSPYHKLPILVDRDLALYDTAVIMEYLDERFPHPPLLPVYPVARANCRELMLRIERE
;
A
#
# COMPACT_ATOMS: atom_id res chain seq x y z
N MET A 1 2.38 2.82 -12.85
CA MET A 1 2.00 2.76 -11.44
C MET A 1 3.00 3.53 -10.61
N ILE A 2 2.52 4.38 -9.73
CA ILE A 2 3.36 5.23 -8.89
C ILE A 2 2.92 5.06 -7.43
N LEU A 3 3.86 4.85 -6.53
CA LEU A 3 3.63 4.87 -5.10
C LEU A 3 4.19 6.18 -4.53
N TYR A 4 3.33 6.97 -3.90
CA TYR A 4 3.74 8.12 -3.12
C TYR A 4 3.87 7.68 -1.67
N SER A 5 5.08 7.73 -1.16
CA SER A 5 5.47 7.10 0.10
C SER A 5 5.98 8.17 1.07
N GLU A 6 5.65 8.02 2.34
CA GLU A 6 6.25 8.82 3.41
C GLU A 6 7.52 8.12 3.89
N ARG A 7 8.62 8.87 3.99
CA ARG A 7 9.96 8.31 4.20
C ARG A 7 10.08 7.47 5.47
N ASP A 8 9.60 7.96 6.58
CA ASP A 8 9.74 7.30 7.89
C ASP A 8 8.44 6.67 8.40
N ASN A 9 7.50 6.39 7.51
CA ASN A 9 6.19 5.85 7.86
C ASN A 9 6.16 4.33 7.66
N HIS A 10 5.78 3.59 8.70
CA HIS A 10 5.76 2.14 8.63
C HIS A 10 4.66 1.59 7.72
N TYR A 11 3.57 2.31 7.51
CA TYR A 11 2.53 1.91 6.55
C TYR A 11 3.06 1.99 5.12
N SER A 12 3.75 3.08 4.79
CA SER A 12 4.41 3.22 3.49
C SER A 12 5.49 2.16 3.30
N HIS A 13 6.24 1.85 4.36
CA HIS A 13 7.27 0.82 4.34
C HIS A 13 6.69 -0.56 4.00
N ARG A 14 5.52 -0.90 4.54
CA ARG A 14 4.84 -2.16 4.24
C ARG A 14 4.50 -2.30 2.77
N VAL A 15 4.00 -1.24 2.17
CA VAL A 15 3.69 -1.26 0.73
C VAL A 15 4.97 -1.45 -0.09
N ARG A 16 6.06 -0.79 0.30
CA ARG A 16 7.36 -0.97 -0.37
C ARG A 16 7.86 -2.41 -0.26
N ILE A 17 7.67 -3.06 0.90
CA ILE A 17 8.01 -4.47 1.08
C ILE A 17 7.21 -5.36 0.12
N VAL A 18 5.91 -5.12 -0.01
CA VAL A 18 5.05 -5.88 -0.93
C VAL A 18 5.52 -5.73 -2.36
N LEU A 19 5.85 -4.51 -2.79
CA LEU A 19 6.37 -4.27 -4.13
C LEU A 19 7.67 -5.05 -4.37
N ALA A 20 8.56 -5.06 -3.39
CA ALA A 20 9.83 -5.79 -3.48
C ALA A 20 9.62 -7.31 -3.50
N GLU A 21 8.76 -7.84 -2.63
CA GLU A 21 8.47 -9.27 -2.56
C GLU A 21 7.84 -9.80 -3.85
N LYS A 22 7.03 -9.01 -4.50
CA LYS A 22 6.36 -9.39 -5.75
C LYS A 22 7.16 -9.00 -7.00
N ASP A 23 8.30 -8.35 -6.82
CA ASP A 23 9.14 -7.85 -7.91
C ASP A 23 8.33 -7.00 -8.91
N ILE A 24 7.53 -6.09 -8.39
CA ILE A 24 6.67 -5.22 -9.17
C ILE A 24 7.45 -3.97 -9.61
N ALA A 25 7.44 -3.69 -10.91
CA ALA A 25 8.00 -2.45 -11.45
C ALA A 25 7.06 -1.29 -11.12
N CYS A 26 7.45 -0.47 -10.17
CA CYS A 26 6.67 0.68 -9.70
C CYS A 26 7.60 1.84 -9.40
N GLU A 27 7.23 3.04 -9.88
CA GLU A 27 7.95 4.25 -9.50
C GLU A 27 7.57 4.59 -8.05
N VAL A 28 8.56 4.73 -7.19
CA VAL A 28 8.35 5.12 -5.80
C VAL A 28 8.89 6.54 -5.61
N ARG A 29 8.03 7.45 -5.17
CA ARG A 29 8.41 8.82 -4.81
C ARG A 29 8.24 9.00 -3.32
N GLU A 30 9.34 9.30 -2.64
CA GLU A 30 9.35 9.46 -1.19
C GLU A 30 9.35 10.93 -0.80
N PHE A 31 8.52 11.26 0.20
CA PHE A 31 8.44 12.60 0.75
C PHE A 31 8.43 12.53 2.28
N ASP A 32 8.92 13.57 2.91
CA ASP A 32 8.51 13.87 4.28
C ASP A 32 7.10 14.48 4.19
N ILE A 33 6.24 14.22 5.16
CA ILE A 33 4.84 14.65 5.09
C ILE A 33 4.71 16.18 4.90
N GLU A 34 5.65 16.93 5.44
CA GLU A 34 5.69 18.39 5.34
C GLU A 34 6.05 18.87 3.93
N GLU A 35 6.74 18.03 3.16
CA GLU A 35 7.21 18.34 1.80
C GLU A 35 6.30 17.82 0.71
N ALA A 36 5.33 16.96 1.07
CA ALA A 36 4.47 16.33 0.07
C ALA A 36 3.58 17.38 -0.60
N PRO A 37 3.51 17.37 -1.96
CA PRO A 37 2.67 18.33 -2.69
C PRO A 37 1.19 18.19 -2.30
N ASP A 38 0.48 19.32 -2.20
CA ASP A 38 -0.92 19.35 -1.81
C ASP A 38 -1.82 18.59 -2.80
N ASP A 39 -1.51 18.63 -4.09
CA ASP A 39 -2.27 17.90 -5.11
C ASP A 39 -2.16 16.39 -4.93
N ILE A 40 -1.03 15.90 -4.45
CA ILE A 40 -0.85 14.49 -4.11
C ILE A 40 -1.62 14.13 -2.84
N LEU A 41 -1.46 14.93 -1.78
CA LEU A 41 -2.16 14.69 -0.52
C LEU A 41 -3.68 14.77 -0.67
N SER A 42 -4.19 15.57 -1.59
CA SER A 42 -5.63 15.68 -1.84
C SER A 42 -6.24 14.42 -2.45
N LEU A 43 -5.44 13.48 -2.94
CA LEU A 43 -5.93 12.18 -3.39
C LEU A 43 -6.40 11.30 -2.23
N SER A 44 -6.00 11.65 -1.00
CA SER A 44 -6.48 10.99 0.22
C SER A 44 -7.40 11.94 0.99
N PRO A 45 -8.59 11.48 1.44
CA PRO A 45 -9.45 12.30 2.29
C PRO A 45 -8.81 12.61 3.65
N TYR A 46 -7.78 11.88 4.04
CA TYR A 46 -7.06 12.07 5.30
C TYR A 46 -5.76 12.86 5.14
N HIS A 47 -5.41 13.27 3.92
CA HIS A 47 -4.15 13.95 3.61
C HIS A 47 -2.92 13.22 4.15
N LYS A 48 -2.89 11.90 3.93
CA LYS A 48 -1.82 11.02 4.41
C LYS A 48 -1.25 10.17 3.29
N LEU A 49 -0.04 9.69 3.49
CA LEU A 49 0.63 8.71 2.65
C LEU A 49 0.61 7.35 3.37
N PRO A 50 0.70 6.21 2.70
CA PRO A 50 0.98 6.05 1.27
C PRO A 50 -0.23 6.27 0.37
N ILE A 51 0.03 6.64 -0.88
CA ILE A 51 -0.99 6.70 -1.92
C ILE A 51 -0.45 5.96 -3.15
N LEU A 52 -1.22 5.00 -3.65
CA LEU A 52 -0.87 4.27 -4.87
C LEU A 52 -1.76 4.77 -6.01
N VAL A 53 -1.13 5.15 -7.11
CA VAL A 53 -1.83 5.55 -8.34
C VAL A 53 -1.51 4.56 -9.44
N ASP A 54 -2.54 3.94 -10.00
CA ASP A 54 -2.43 3.06 -11.15
C ASP A 54 -3.48 3.48 -12.19
N ARG A 55 -3.02 4.11 -13.26
CA ARG A 55 -3.87 4.73 -14.29
C ARG A 55 -4.80 5.77 -13.66
N ASP A 56 -6.12 5.56 -13.70
CA ASP A 56 -7.10 6.47 -13.13
C ASP A 56 -7.49 6.14 -11.69
N LEU A 57 -6.93 5.06 -11.16
CA LEU A 57 -7.21 4.60 -9.80
C LEU A 57 -6.22 5.18 -8.81
N ALA A 58 -6.73 5.79 -7.74
CA ALA A 58 -5.91 6.24 -6.62
C ALA A 58 -6.40 5.56 -5.35
N LEU A 59 -5.50 4.86 -4.66
CA LEU A 59 -5.79 4.15 -3.43
C LEU A 59 -4.99 4.76 -2.29
N TYR A 60 -5.61 4.94 -1.15
CA TYR A 60 -4.99 5.61 0.00
C TYR A 60 -4.93 4.77 1.28
N ASP A 61 -5.65 3.66 1.34
CA ASP A 61 -5.65 2.78 2.51
C ASP A 61 -4.62 1.66 2.33
N THR A 62 -3.74 1.47 3.33
CA THR A 62 -2.64 0.52 3.24
C THR A 62 -3.10 -0.91 2.99
N ALA A 63 -4.13 -1.36 3.72
CA ALA A 63 -4.66 -2.72 3.54
C ALA A 63 -5.26 -2.90 2.15
N VAL A 64 -6.00 -1.90 1.67
CA VAL A 64 -6.59 -1.92 0.33
C VAL A 64 -5.52 -1.93 -0.75
N ILE A 65 -4.47 -1.12 -0.57
CA ILE A 65 -3.33 -1.10 -1.50
C ILE A 65 -2.68 -2.48 -1.57
N MET A 66 -2.41 -3.10 -0.42
CA MET A 66 -1.79 -4.43 -0.39
C MET A 66 -2.68 -5.50 -1.02
N GLU A 67 -3.98 -5.46 -0.77
CA GLU A 67 -4.93 -6.39 -1.41
C GLU A 67 -5.00 -6.17 -2.92
N TYR A 68 -5.03 -4.92 -3.36
CA TYR A 68 -5.02 -4.60 -4.78
C TYR A 68 -3.78 -5.14 -5.47
N LEU A 69 -2.60 -4.94 -4.87
CA LEU A 69 -1.35 -5.44 -5.43
C LEU A 69 -1.32 -6.97 -5.49
N ASP A 70 -1.87 -7.64 -4.47
CA ASP A 70 -1.96 -9.10 -4.45
C ASP A 70 -2.90 -9.64 -5.54
N GLU A 71 -4.00 -8.98 -5.79
CA GLU A 71 -4.95 -9.34 -6.83
C GLU A 71 -4.44 -9.02 -8.24
N ARG A 72 -3.78 -7.87 -8.39
CA ARG A 72 -3.23 -7.42 -9.68
C ARG A 72 -2.00 -8.23 -10.09
N PHE A 73 -1.20 -8.66 -9.12
CA PHE A 73 0.02 -9.45 -9.30
C PHE A 73 -0.03 -10.67 -8.39
N PRO A 74 -0.77 -11.72 -8.78
CA PRO A 74 -1.09 -12.82 -7.88
C PRO A 74 0.08 -13.74 -7.51
N HIS A 75 1.21 -13.62 -8.15
CA HIS A 75 2.36 -14.48 -7.87
C HIS A 75 3.62 -13.68 -7.56
N PRO A 76 4.32 -13.97 -6.43
CA PRO A 76 3.88 -14.86 -5.35
C PRO A 76 2.73 -14.26 -4.52
N PRO A 77 1.81 -15.07 -3.99
CA PRO A 77 0.69 -14.55 -3.22
C PRO A 77 1.14 -14.04 -1.86
N LEU A 78 0.55 -12.91 -1.42
CA LEU A 78 0.75 -12.40 -0.07
C LEU A 78 -0.06 -13.18 0.95
N LEU A 79 -1.31 -13.51 0.57
CA LEU A 79 -2.22 -14.24 1.45
C LEU A 79 -2.23 -15.70 1.06
N PRO A 80 -2.26 -16.61 2.07
CA PRO A 80 -2.38 -18.03 1.79
C PRO A 80 -3.64 -18.35 0.98
N VAL A 81 -3.56 -19.43 0.20
CA VAL A 81 -4.68 -19.85 -0.66
C VAL A 81 -5.87 -20.35 0.15
N TYR A 82 -5.61 -20.98 1.31
CA TYR A 82 -6.66 -21.57 2.12
C TYR A 82 -7.51 -20.50 2.83
N PRO A 83 -8.85 -20.60 2.76
CA PRO A 83 -9.72 -19.53 3.29
C PRO A 83 -9.54 -19.18 4.76
N VAL A 84 -9.31 -20.16 5.64
CA VAL A 84 -9.11 -19.91 7.06
C VAL A 84 -7.83 -19.12 7.31
N ALA A 85 -6.74 -19.54 6.69
CA ALA A 85 -5.45 -18.85 6.82
C ALA A 85 -5.52 -17.43 6.25
N ARG A 86 -6.25 -17.23 5.15
CA ARG A 86 -6.46 -15.91 4.54
C ARG A 86 -7.22 -14.98 5.49
N ALA A 87 -8.29 -15.49 6.12
CA ALA A 87 -9.06 -14.70 7.08
C ALA A 87 -8.21 -14.27 8.27
N ASN A 88 -7.42 -15.18 8.83
CA ASN A 88 -6.52 -14.88 9.93
C ASN A 88 -5.47 -13.82 9.54
N CYS A 89 -4.91 -13.91 8.35
CA CYS A 89 -3.96 -12.92 7.87
C CYS A 89 -4.62 -11.54 7.72
N ARG A 90 -5.83 -11.49 7.21
CA ARG A 90 -6.59 -10.24 7.06
C ARG A 90 -6.89 -9.59 8.40
N GLU A 91 -7.28 -10.39 9.41
CA GLU A 91 -7.48 -9.87 10.77
C GLU A 91 -6.20 -9.28 11.34
N LEU A 92 -5.08 -9.97 11.14
CA LEU A 92 -3.78 -9.49 11.59
C LEU A 92 -3.40 -8.17 10.91
N MET A 93 -3.63 -8.06 9.62
CA MET A 93 -3.38 -6.83 8.86
C MET A 93 -4.20 -5.66 9.40
N LEU A 94 -5.48 -5.89 9.70
CA LEU A 94 -6.35 -4.88 10.29
C LEU A 94 -5.87 -4.43 11.67
N ARG A 95 -5.46 -5.37 12.51
CA ARG A 95 -4.93 -5.07 13.84
C ARG A 95 -3.67 -4.21 13.76
N ILE A 96 -2.76 -4.57 12.88
CA ILE A 96 -1.53 -3.82 12.67
C ILE A 96 -1.85 -2.40 12.20
N GLU A 97 -2.81 -2.24 11.32
CA GLU A 97 -3.19 -0.93 10.79
C GLU A 97 -3.83 -0.03 11.85
N ARG A 98 -4.59 -0.61 12.78
CA ARG A 98 -5.27 0.14 13.84
C ARG A 98 -4.36 0.49 15.01
N GLU A 99 -3.31 -0.25 15.21
CA GLU A 99 -2.31 -0.02 16.26
C GLU A 99 -1.19 0.89 15.78
#